data_430601b666bf01b01e55dc29e78a522d
#
_entry.id   430601b666bf01b01e55dc29e78a522d
#
_cell.length_a   1.000
_cell.length_b   1.000
_cell.length_c   1.000
_cell.angle_alpha   90.00
_cell.angle_beta   90.00
_cell.angle_gamma   90.00
#
_symmetry.space_group_name_H-M   'P 1'
#
loop_
_entity.id
_entity.type
_entity.pdbx_description
1 polymer ?
#
loop_
_entity_poly.entity_id
_entity_poly.type
_entity_poly.pdbx_seq_one_letter_code
_entity_poly.pdbx_strand_id
1 'polypeptide(L)'
;MVPGTGRSGTRYPRPVMAAAYVLEPVEDLDTAAVGAVRRIYEEGFPDHLRADFTSLTDNREDGESALALVLRRQPCGFAMLRRLGVTGWTFLRYFVVDQRLRGQGLGGIMWDQLIAWLRADGGTLLVFDVEDPGEPGCGPAQVQVRSRRVRFYQRHGAVVLPVGGYRTPHASAGDDGWAPMLLMAAPVAAGGPAPGGGEARAIVSAVYQHRWRLDPGHPQIAATRVAAPDS
;
A
#
# COMPACT_ATOMS: atom_id res chain seq x y z
N MET A 1 58.92 -1.66 -11.04
CA MET A 1 57.96 -0.85 -11.84
C MET A 1 56.85 -1.82 -12.27
N VAL A 2 55.68 -1.81 -11.58
CA VAL A 2 54.55 -2.69 -11.87
C VAL A 2 53.35 -1.75 -12.19
N PRO A 3 52.68 -1.90 -13.36
CA PRO A 3 51.59 -1.05 -13.70
C PRO A 3 50.31 -1.51 -12.99
N GLY A 4 49.64 -0.53 -12.36
CA GLY A 4 48.35 -0.73 -11.67
C GLY A 4 47.22 -1.00 -12.65
N THR A 5 46.48 -2.06 -12.42
CA THR A 5 45.24 -2.40 -13.11
C THR A 5 44.09 -1.54 -12.58
N GLY A 6 43.72 -0.52 -13.33
CA GLY A 6 42.50 0.26 -13.10
C GLY A 6 41.28 -0.63 -13.29
N ARG A 7 40.51 -0.84 -12.21
CA ARG A 7 39.17 -1.42 -12.29
C ARG A 7 38.22 -0.37 -12.87
N SER A 8 37.90 -0.52 -14.13
CA SER A 8 36.78 0.16 -14.79
C SER A 8 35.48 -0.31 -14.15
N GLY A 9 34.90 0.52 -13.28
CA GLY A 9 33.55 0.33 -12.76
C GLY A 9 32.55 0.55 -13.87
N THR A 10 31.95 -0.50 -14.38
CA THR A 10 30.84 -0.44 -15.33
C THR A 10 29.67 0.23 -14.64
N ARG A 11 29.50 1.53 -14.92
CA ARG A 11 28.25 2.23 -14.56
C ARG A 11 27.14 1.62 -15.41
N TYR A 12 26.27 0.82 -14.80
CA TYR A 12 24.99 0.47 -15.41
C TYR A 12 24.22 1.77 -15.66
N PRO A 13 23.76 2.04 -16.87
CA PRO A 13 22.91 3.20 -17.12
C PRO A 13 21.64 3.04 -16.30
N ARG A 14 21.29 4.08 -15.51
CA ARG A 14 19.97 4.18 -14.89
C ARG A 14 18.94 4.07 -16.00
N PRO A 15 17.92 3.21 -15.88
CA PRO A 15 16.96 3.01 -16.94
C PRO A 15 16.19 4.31 -17.20
N VAL A 16 16.24 4.78 -18.44
CA VAL A 16 15.44 5.87 -19.03
C VAL A 16 13.93 5.54 -18.97
N MET A 17 13.56 4.41 -18.37
CA MET A 17 12.22 3.82 -18.39
C MET A 17 11.22 4.47 -17.41
N ALA A 18 11.66 5.15 -16.35
CA ALA A 18 10.74 5.72 -15.34
C ALA A 18 9.84 6.84 -15.91
N ALA A 19 10.30 7.55 -16.94
CA ALA A 19 9.55 8.62 -17.59
C ALA A 19 8.41 8.14 -18.51
N ALA A 20 8.28 6.83 -18.72
CA ALA A 20 7.28 6.24 -19.61
C ALA A 20 6.06 5.68 -18.89
N TYR A 21 6.11 5.53 -17.55
CA TYR A 21 4.99 5.06 -16.73
C TYR A 21 4.25 6.26 -16.14
N VAL A 22 2.93 6.25 -16.24
CA VAL A 22 2.06 7.29 -15.69
C VAL A 22 1.01 6.64 -14.80
N LEU A 23 0.70 7.28 -13.68
CA LEU A 23 -0.43 6.89 -12.83
C LEU A 23 -1.64 7.71 -13.28
N GLU A 24 -2.67 7.03 -13.77
CA GLU A 24 -3.89 7.65 -14.32
C GLU A 24 -5.12 7.19 -13.53
N PRO A 25 -6.14 8.06 -13.31
CA PRO A 25 -7.43 7.64 -12.79
C PRO A 25 -8.07 6.58 -13.70
N VAL A 26 -8.68 5.56 -13.10
CA VAL A 26 -9.32 4.48 -13.89
C VAL A 26 -10.51 5.00 -14.71
N GLU A 27 -11.19 6.03 -14.24
CA GLU A 27 -12.28 6.70 -14.97
C GLU A 27 -11.84 7.38 -16.27
N ASP A 28 -10.57 7.71 -16.42
CA ASP A 28 -10.02 8.34 -17.63
C ASP A 28 -9.59 7.31 -18.70
N LEU A 29 -9.66 6.02 -18.38
CA LEU A 29 -9.25 4.94 -19.26
C LEU A 29 -10.40 4.52 -20.20
N ASP A 30 -10.03 4.02 -21.38
CA ASP A 30 -11.00 3.38 -22.27
C ASP A 30 -11.46 2.00 -21.72
N THR A 31 -12.57 1.49 -22.23
CA THR A 31 -13.19 0.22 -21.79
C THR A 31 -12.23 -0.97 -21.84
N ALA A 32 -11.34 -1.03 -22.85
CA ALA A 32 -10.39 -2.13 -22.98
C ALA A 32 -9.31 -2.06 -21.88
N ALA A 33 -8.83 -0.86 -21.58
CA ALA A 33 -7.88 -0.63 -20.49
C ALA A 33 -8.50 -0.90 -19.11
N VAL A 34 -9.76 -0.48 -18.87
CA VAL A 34 -10.52 -0.83 -17.65
C VAL A 34 -10.62 -2.34 -17.49
N GLY A 35 -10.91 -3.08 -18.56
CA GLY A 35 -10.93 -4.55 -18.57
C GLY A 35 -9.57 -5.16 -18.19
N ALA A 36 -8.47 -4.55 -18.65
CA ALA A 36 -7.12 -4.98 -18.28
C ALA A 36 -6.82 -4.69 -16.80
N VAL A 37 -7.24 -3.54 -16.25
CA VAL A 37 -7.12 -3.21 -14.82
C VAL A 37 -7.89 -4.21 -13.96
N ARG A 38 -9.15 -4.53 -14.35
CA ARG A 38 -9.97 -5.54 -13.67
C ARG A 38 -9.22 -6.87 -13.57
N ARG A 39 -8.70 -7.36 -14.68
CA ARG A 39 -7.93 -8.61 -14.71
C ARG A 39 -6.71 -8.57 -13.78
N ILE A 40 -5.92 -7.47 -13.80
CA ILE A 40 -4.76 -7.31 -12.91
C ILE A 40 -5.18 -7.39 -11.44
N TYR A 41 -6.28 -6.75 -11.09
CA TYR A 41 -6.85 -6.76 -9.75
C TYR A 41 -7.33 -8.16 -9.35
N GLU A 42 -8.14 -8.81 -10.20
CA GLU A 42 -8.72 -10.13 -9.93
C GLU A 42 -7.67 -11.24 -9.88
N GLU A 43 -6.64 -11.20 -10.72
CA GLU A 43 -5.49 -12.11 -10.67
C GLU A 43 -4.55 -11.83 -9.47
N GLY A 44 -4.56 -10.60 -8.96
CA GLY A 44 -3.68 -10.16 -7.89
C GLY A 44 -4.15 -10.48 -6.48
N PHE A 45 -5.46 -10.62 -6.29
CA PHE A 45 -6.08 -10.87 -4.99
C PHE A 45 -7.06 -12.04 -5.06
N PRO A 46 -7.02 -12.99 -4.11
CA PRO A 46 -8.02 -14.06 -3.99
C PRO A 46 -9.45 -13.50 -3.82
N ASP A 47 -10.47 -14.22 -4.28
CA ASP A 47 -11.87 -13.79 -4.27
C ASP A 47 -12.37 -13.35 -2.88
N HIS A 48 -11.97 -14.07 -1.84
CA HIS A 48 -12.36 -13.79 -0.46
C HIS A 48 -11.64 -12.56 0.16
N LEU A 49 -10.63 -12.00 -0.52
CA LEU A 49 -9.86 -10.84 -0.07
C LEU A 49 -10.14 -9.59 -0.88
N ARG A 50 -11.00 -9.66 -1.90
CA ARG A 50 -11.27 -8.55 -2.78
C ARG A 50 -12.74 -8.12 -2.75
N ALA A 51 -12.97 -6.82 -2.90
CA ALA A 51 -14.29 -6.29 -3.19
C ALA A 51 -14.66 -6.53 -4.66
N ASP A 52 -15.93 -6.40 -4.99
CA ASP A 52 -16.34 -6.37 -6.39
C ASP A 52 -15.68 -5.19 -7.11
N PHE A 53 -15.15 -5.42 -8.30
CA PHE A 53 -14.41 -4.41 -9.05
C PHE A 53 -15.27 -3.19 -9.42
N THR A 54 -16.53 -3.39 -9.77
CA THR A 54 -17.47 -2.31 -10.08
C THR A 54 -17.73 -1.40 -8.87
N SER A 55 -17.71 -1.94 -7.66
CA SER A 55 -17.81 -1.14 -6.45
C SER A 55 -16.59 -0.24 -6.22
N LEU A 56 -15.44 -0.56 -6.81
CA LEU A 56 -14.20 0.21 -6.70
C LEU A 56 -14.02 1.24 -7.82
N THR A 57 -14.76 1.12 -8.92
CA THR A 57 -14.61 1.99 -10.10
C THR A 57 -15.85 2.82 -10.38
N ASP A 58 -17.02 2.19 -10.50
CA ASP A 58 -18.24 2.82 -10.95
C ASP A 58 -19.08 3.38 -9.79
N ASN A 59 -19.04 2.70 -8.64
CA ASN A 59 -19.83 3.02 -7.45
C ASN A 59 -18.92 3.36 -6.24
N ARG A 60 -17.83 4.09 -6.49
CA ARG A 60 -16.91 4.51 -5.42
C ARG A 60 -17.60 5.42 -4.42
N GLU A 61 -17.20 5.26 -3.17
CA GLU A 61 -17.59 6.20 -2.13
C GLU A 61 -16.77 7.50 -2.23
N ASP A 62 -17.33 8.59 -1.70
CA ASP A 62 -16.62 9.86 -1.60
C ASP A 62 -15.27 9.69 -0.88
N GLY A 63 -14.24 10.31 -1.42
CA GLY A 63 -12.88 10.21 -0.92
C GLY A 63 -12.12 8.95 -1.35
N GLU A 64 -12.66 8.16 -2.26
CA GLU A 64 -11.97 7.04 -2.89
C GLU A 64 -11.41 7.41 -4.27
N SER A 65 -10.24 6.86 -4.60
CA SER A 65 -9.60 7.03 -5.91
C SER A 65 -9.07 5.70 -6.40
N ALA A 66 -9.48 5.30 -7.59
CA ALA A 66 -8.99 4.12 -8.31
C ALA A 66 -7.97 4.58 -9.35
N LEU A 67 -6.72 4.11 -9.26
CA LEU A 67 -5.60 4.54 -10.09
C LEU A 67 -4.98 3.34 -10.81
N ALA A 68 -4.61 3.52 -12.06
CA ALA A 68 -3.87 2.54 -12.85
C ALA A 68 -2.47 3.03 -13.18
N LEU A 69 -1.45 2.17 -13.01
CA LEU A 69 -0.15 2.42 -13.61
C LEU A 69 -0.20 2.02 -15.08
N VAL A 70 0.07 2.96 -15.98
CA VAL A 70 -0.04 2.79 -17.42
C VAL A 70 1.30 2.99 -18.11
N LEU A 71 1.64 2.10 -19.04
CA LEU A 71 2.78 2.21 -19.95
C LEU A 71 2.25 2.16 -21.39
N ARG A 72 2.45 3.23 -22.18
CA ARG A 72 2.02 3.29 -23.58
C ARG A 72 0.55 2.85 -23.76
N ARG A 73 -0.36 3.40 -22.92
CA ARG A 73 -1.78 3.08 -22.89
C ARG A 73 -2.13 1.64 -22.41
N GLN A 74 -1.15 0.87 -21.95
CA GLN A 74 -1.38 -0.48 -21.41
C GLN A 74 -1.27 -0.45 -19.88
N PRO A 75 -2.36 -0.78 -19.14
CA PRO A 75 -2.30 -0.92 -17.69
C PRO A 75 -1.37 -2.04 -17.27
N CYS A 76 -0.56 -1.77 -16.26
CA CYS A 76 0.40 -2.71 -15.69
C CYS A 76 0.38 -2.75 -14.15
N GLY A 77 -0.50 -1.97 -13.52
CA GLY A 77 -0.73 -2.00 -12.07
C GLY A 77 -2.03 -1.29 -11.71
N PHE A 78 -2.51 -1.54 -10.48
CA PHE A 78 -3.72 -0.94 -9.92
C PHE A 78 -3.50 -0.58 -8.45
N ALA A 79 -3.95 0.60 -8.06
CA ALA A 79 -4.02 1.05 -6.67
C ALA A 79 -5.42 1.59 -6.36
N MET A 80 -5.90 1.28 -5.15
CA MET A 80 -7.14 1.83 -4.62
C MET A 80 -6.86 2.59 -3.34
N LEU A 81 -7.28 3.82 -3.29
CA LEU A 81 -7.05 4.76 -2.20
C LEU A 81 -8.36 5.16 -1.53
N ARG A 82 -8.28 5.53 -0.25
CA ARG A 82 -9.38 6.10 0.51
C ARG A 82 -8.85 7.19 1.44
N ARG A 83 -9.41 8.39 1.38
CA ARG A 83 -9.09 9.47 2.33
C ARG A 83 -9.54 9.10 3.74
N LEU A 84 -8.73 9.40 4.73
CA LEU A 84 -9.05 9.22 6.14
C LEU A 84 -9.60 10.51 6.76
N GLY A 85 -10.82 10.88 6.35
CA GLY A 85 -11.44 12.12 6.77
C GLY A 85 -10.73 13.36 6.22
N VAL A 86 -10.61 14.40 7.02
CA VAL A 86 -10.00 15.70 6.66
C VAL A 86 -8.53 15.84 7.12
N THR A 87 -7.87 14.72 7.43
CA THR A 87 -6.53 14.72 8.04
C THR A 87 -5.38 14.99 7.07
N GLY A 88 -5.62 14.93 5.76
CA GLY A 88 -4.56 14.84 4.75
C GLY A 88 -3.95 13.44 4.64
N TRP A 89 -4.47 12.47 5.38
CA TRP A 89 -4.04 11.08 5.35
C TRP A 89 -4.88 10.27 4.38
N THR A 90 -4.23 9.33 3.69
CA THR A 90 -4.87 8.44 2.72
C THR A 90 -4.56 6.99 3.07
N PHE A 91 -5.56 6.13 3.00
CA PHE A 91 -5.41 4.68 3.18
C PHE A 91 -5.27 3.99 1.83
N LEU A 92 -4.24 3.17 1.67
CA LEU A 92 -4.03 2.33 0.49
C LEU A 92 -4.75 0.98 0.71
N ARG A 93 -5.88 0.81 0.01
CA ARG A 93 -6.72 -0.40 0.12
C ARG A 93 -6.18 -1.57 -0.69
N TYR A 94 -5.75 -1.28 -1.90
CA TYR A 94 -5.20 -2.27 -2.84
C TYR A 94 -3.98 -1.69 -3.53
N PHE A 95 -2.96 -2.53 -3.74
CA PHE A 95 -1.76 -2.17 -4.47
C PHE A 95 -1.21 -3.43 -5.16
N VAL A 96 -1.29 -3.46 -6.48
CA VAL A 96 -0.90 -4.64 -7.26
C VAL A 96 -0.29 -4.24 -8.61
N VAL A 97 0.72 -4.97 -9.03
CA VAL A 97 1.26 -4.93 -10.40
C VAL A 97 0.94 -6.23 -11.12
N ASP A 98 0.77 -6.13 -12.44
CA ASP A 98 0.48 -7.29 -13.30
C ASP A 98 1.51 -8.39 -12.99
N GLN A 99 1.02 -9.58 -12.67
CA GLN A 99 1.87 -10.72 -12.27
C GLN A 99 2.88 -11.12 -13.36
N ARG A 100 2.55 -10.90 -14.64
CA ARG A 100 3.40 -11.16 -15.80
C ARG A 100 4.61 -10.22 -15.88
N LEU A 101 4.52 -9.06 -15.21
CA LEU A 101 5.54 -8.01 -15.19
C LEU A 101 6.26 -7.92 -13.84
N ARG A 102 6.01 -8.85 -12.91
CA ARG A 102 6.70 -8.88 -11.62
C ARG A 102 8.20 -9.16 -11.79
N GLY A 103 8.98 -8.74 -10.80
CA GLY A 103 10.45 -8.90 -10.84
C GLY A 103 11.19 -7.84 -11.66
N GLN A 104 10.47 -6.95 -12.35
CA GLN A 104 11.03 -5.90 -13.21
C GLN A 104 11.10 -4.51 -12.53
N GLY A 105 10.91 -4.43 -11.22
CA GLY A 105 10.94 -3.16 -10.47
C GLY A 105 9.67 -2.32 -10.54
N LEU A 106 8.61 -2.78 -11.22
CA LEU A 106 7.38 -2.01 -11.43
C LEU A 106 6.68 -1.60 -10.12
N GLY A 107 6.76 -2.44 -9.08
CA GLY A 107 6.21 -2.07 -7.78
C GLY A 107 6.84 -0.79 -7.22
N GLY A 108 8.17 -0.63 -7.35
CA GLY A 108 8.86 0.59 -6.94
C GLY A 108 8.46 1.80 -7.78
N ILE A 109 8.40 1.63 -9.11
CA ILE A 109 7.95 2.71 -10.02
C ILE A 109 6.53 3.16 -9.65
N MET A 110 5.62 2.21 -9.46
CA MET A 110 4.23 2.50 -9.08
C MET A 110 4.14 3.19 -7.73
N TRP A 111 4.96 2.78 -6.76
CA TRP A 111 5.03 3.41 -5.45
C TRP A 111 5.50 4.87 -5.55
N ASP A 112 6.57 5.13 -6.30
CA ASP A 112 7.11 6.48 -6.47
C ASP A 112 6.09 7.40 -7.17
N GLN A 113 5.38 6.89 -8.18
CA GLN A 113 4.29 7.61 -8.85
C GLN A 113 3.11 7.87 -7.89
N LEU A 114 2.75 6.90 -7.05
CA LEU A 114 1.68 7.04 -6.07
C LEU A 114 2.01 8.12 -5.02
N ILE A 115 3.22 8.12 -4.50
CA ILE A 115 3.68 9.15 -3.55
C ILE A 115 3.70 10.54 -4.21
N ALA A 116 4.13 10.62 -5.47
CA ALA A 116 4.10 11.88 -6.22
C ALA A 116 2.68 12.38 -6.46
N TRP A 117 1.76 11.48 -6.80
CA TRP A 117 0.34 11.79 -6.99
C TRP A 117 -0.30 12.30 -5.69
N LEU A 118 -0.08 11.60 -4.58
CA LEU A 118 -0.58 12.03 -3.26
C LEU A 118 -0.04 13.38 -2.84
N ARG A 119 1.24 13.65 -3.12
CA ARG A 119 1.85 14.96 -2.82
C ARG A 119 1.20 16.09 -3.61
N ALA A 120 0.92 15.87 -4.88
CA ALA A 120 0.24 16.84 -5.74
C ALA A 120 -1.20 17.11 -5.27
N ASP A 121 -1.87 16.11 -4.67
CA ASP A 121 -3.21 16.22 -4.08
C ASP A 121 -3.21 16.77 -2.63
N GLY A 122 -2.06 17.20 -2.10
CA GLY A 122 -1.95 17.76 -0.75
C GLY A 122 -1.94 16.71 0.37
N GLY A 123 -1.77 15.43 0.03
CA GLY A 123 -1.62 14.34 1.00
C GLY A 123 -0.34 14.47 1.81
N THR A 124 -0.38 14.09 3.08
CA THR A 124 0.76 14.15 4.00
C THR A 124 1.26 12.79 4.43
N LEU A 125 0.36 11.79 4.48
CA LEU A 125 0.68 10.44 4.94
C LEU A 125 -0.10 9.40 4.13
N LEU A 126 0.60 8.34 3.71
CA LEU A 126 0.00 7.13 3.16
C LEU A 126 0.01 6.04 4.24
N VAL A 127 -1.17 5.55 4.61
CA VAL A 127 -1.39 4.51 5.64
C VAL A 127 -1.91 3.25 4.96
N PHE A 128 -1.51 2.09 5.43
CA PHE A 128 -1.99 0.80 4.92
C PHE A 128 -1.72 -0.32 5.91
N ASP A 129 -2.39 -1.43 5.74
CA ASP A 129 -2.13 -2.64 6.50
C ASP A 129 -1.58 -3.77 5.63
N VAL A 130 -0.84 -4.65 6.27
CA VAL A 130 -0.29 -5.86 5.65
C VAL A 130 -0.40 -7.02 6.63
N GLU A 131 -0.51 -8.23 6.10
CA GLU A 131 -0.53 -9.44 6.93
C GLU A 131 0.75 -9.55 7.77
N ASP A 132 0.56 -9.85 9.05
CA ASP A 132 1.68 -10.03 9.98
C ASP A 132 2.45 -11.33 9.66
N PRO A 133 3.77 -11.25 9.34
CA PRO A 133 4.59 -12.45 9.20
C PRO A 133 4.78 -13.21 10.52
N GLY A 134 4.52 -12.58 11.67
CA GLY A 134 4.57 -13.18 13.00
C GLY A 134 3.26 -13.79 13.47
N GLU A 135 2.21 -13.81 12.64
CA GLU A 135 0.92 -14.40 13.00
C GLU A 135 1.06 -15.88 13.36
N PRO A 136 0.55 -16.32 14.53
CA PRO A 136 0.58 -17.72 14.93
C PRO A 136 -0.09 -18.63 13.87
N GLY A 137 0.57 -19.75 13.55
CA GLY A 137 0.07 -20.70 12.56
C GLY A 137 0.51 -20.44 11.11
N CYS A 138 1.19 -19.34 10.85
CA CYS A 138 1.78 -19.11 9.52
C CYS A 138 2.83 -20.16 9.16
N GLY A 139 2.64 -20.81 8.01
CA GLY A 139 3.66 -21.69 7.44
C GLY A 139 4.87 -20.90 6.90
N PRO A 140 6.06 -21.57 6.75
CA PRO A 140 7.30 -20.90 6.32
C PRO A 140 7.17 -20.12 4.99
N ALA A 141 6.40 -20.64 4.04
CA ALA A 141 6.17 -19.97 2.75
C ALA A 141 5.38 -18.67 2.92
N GLN A 142 4.34 -18.66 3.78
CA GLN A 142 3.56 -17.47 4.08
C GLN A 142 4.40 -16.43 4.80
N VAL A 143 5.17 -16.83 5.82
CA VAL A 143 6.12 -15.93 6.51
C VAL A 143 7.08 -15.29 5.53
N GLN A 144 7.63 -16.04 4.56
CA GLN A 144 8.53 -15.50 3.55
C GLN A 144 7.84 -14.46 2.66
N VAL A 145 6.63 -14.73 2.18
CA VAL A 145 5.85 -13.82 1.32
C VAL A 145 5.51 -12.54 2.07
N ARG A 146 4.95 -12.66 3.28
CA ARG A 146 4.57 -11.53 4.13
C ARG A 146 5.79 -10.67 4.51
N SER A 147 6.90 -11.29 4.94
CA SER A 147 8.15 -10.58 5.26
C SER A 147 8.74 -9.85 4.04
N ARG A 148 8.61 -10.43 2.84
CA ARG A 148 9.06 -9.78 1.60
C ARG A 148 8.22 -8.54 1.31
N ARG A 149 6.90 -8.58 1.56
CA ARG A 149 5.98 -7.44 1.41
C ARG A 149 6.33 -6.31 2.38
N VAL A 150 6.49 -6.61 3.67
CA VAL A 150 6.91 -5.63 4.69
C VAL A 150 8.23 -4.97 4.28
N ARG A 151 9.25 -5.77 3.93
CA ARG A 151 10.55 -5.24 3.48
C ARG A 151 10.47 -4.41 2.19
N PHE A 152 9.53 -4.71 1.30
CA PHE A 152 9.30 -3.88 0.12
C PHE A 152 8.90 -2.46 0.55
N TYR A 153 7.88 -2.32 1.38
CA TYR A 153 7.40 -1.02 1.83
C TYR A 153 8.44 -0.28 2.68
N GLN A 154 9.16 -0.98 3.55
CA GLN A 154 10.24 -0.36 4.35
C GLN A 154 11.37 0.22 3.48
N ARG A 155 11.76 -0.45 2.40
CA ARG A 155 12.74 0.08 1.43
C ARG A 155 12.24 1.34 0.71
N HIS A 156 10.95 1.56 0.67
CA HIS A 156 10.31 2.74 0.09
C HIS A 156 9.89 3.78 1.15
N GLY A 157 10.48 3.73 2.35
CA GLY A 157 10.31 4.74 3.39
C GLY A 157 9.10 4.56 4.30
N ALA A 158 8.35 3.46 4.18
CA ALA A 158 7.30 3.15 5.12
C ALA A 158 7.86 2.54 6.41
N VAL A 159 7.18 2.79 7.52
CA VAL A 159 7.48 2.20 8.82
C VAL A 159 6.29 1.37 9.32
N VAL A 160 6.58 0.34 10.10
CA VAL A 160 5.55 -0.33 10.89
C VAL A 160 5.26 0.56 12.10
N LEU A 161 4.00 0.92 12.28
CA LEU A 161 3.61 1.73 13.44
C LEU A 161 3.72 0.90 14.73
N PRO A 162 4.06 1.51 15.86
CA PRO A 162 4.19 0.84 17.15
C PRO A 162 2.81 0.53 17.75
N VAL A 163 2.04 -0.31 17.06
CA VAL A 163 0.64 -0.62 17.36
C VAL A 163 0.50 -2.13 17.62
N GLY A 164 0.05 -2.48 18.82
CA GLY A 164 -0.25 -3.87 19.20
C GLY A 164 -1.76 -4.16 19.20
N GLY A 165 -2.14 -5.38 18.79
CA GLY A 165 -3.54 -5.80 18.77
C GLY A 165 -4.37 -5.17 17.64
N TYR A 166 -3.72 -4.58 16.63
CA TYR A 166 -4.42 -4.09 15.45
C TYR A 166 -4.96 -5.27 14.63
N ARG A 167 -6.25 -5.26 14.40
CA ARG A 167 -6.98 -6.31 13.67
C ARG A 167 -7.97 -5.66 12.72
N THR A 168 -8.24 -6.29 11.61
CA THR A 168 -9.16 -5.79 10.60
C THR A 168 -10.26 -6.81 10.29
N PRO A 169 -11.47 -6.38 9.91
CA PRO A 169 -12.49 -7.28 9.37
C PRO A 169 -11.93 -7.97 8.12
N HIS A 170 -11.96 -9.30 8.11
CA HIS A 170 -11.40 -10.06 7.02
C HIS A 170 -12.19 -11.34 6.77
N ALA A 171 -12.56 -11.62 5.52
CA ALA A 171 -13.42 -12.75 5.16
C ALA A 171 -12.79 -14.13 5.45
N SER A 172 -11.47 -14.22 5.57
CA SER A 172 -10.75 -15.44 5.95
C SER A 172 -10.21 -15.41 7.39
N ALA A 173 -10.70 -14.48 8.20
CA ALA A 173 -10.38 -14.44 9.63
C ALA A 173 -11.02 -15.63 10.38
N GLY A 174 -10.49 -15.95 11.56
CA GLY A 174 -11.05 -16.95 12.43
C GLY A 174 -12.49 -16.67 12.85
N ASP A 175 -13.00 -17.42 13.84
CA ASP A 175 -14.41 -17.42 14.26
C ASP A 175 -15.00 -16.05 14.62
N ASP A 176 -14.15 -15.07 14.94
CA ASP A 176 -14.54 -13.70 15.28
C ASP A 176 -14.58 -12.72 14.08
N GLY A 177 -14.23 -13.17 12.89
CA GLY A 177 -14.24 -12.33 11.67
C GLY A 177 -13.15 -11.27 11.61
N TRP A 178 -12.12 -11.33 12.48
CA TRP A 178 -11.04 -10.35 12.57
C TRP A 178 -9.67 -10.99 12.37
N ALA A 179 -8.85 -10.43 11.47
CA ALA A 179 -7.48 -10.87 11.22
C ALA A 179 -6.44 -9.92 11.84
N PRO A 180 -5.38 -10.42 12.48
CA PRO A 180 -4.28 -9.59 12.93
C PRO A 180 -3.50 -9.06 11.72
N MET A 181 -3.17 -7.75 11.75
CA MET A 181 -2.43 -7.09 10.68
C MET A 181 -1.35 -6.18 11.28
N LEU A 182 -0.31 -5.89 10.51
CA LEU A 182 0.59 -4.78 10.79
C LEU A 182 0.05 -3.51 10.14
N LEU A 183 -0.08 -2.45 10.92
CA LEU A 183 -0.39 -1.12 10.40
C LEU A 183 0.92 -0.42 10.03
N MET A 184 1.01 0.06 8.79
CA MET A 184 2.19 0.75 8.26
C MET A 184 1.83 2.15 7.80
N ALA A 185 2.83 3.04 7.81
CA ALA A 185 2.67 4.39 7.29
C ALA A 185 3.92 4.86 6.54
N ALA A 186 3.73 5.64 5.50
CA ALA A 186 4.79 6.29 4.73
C ALA A 186 4.51 7.79 4.63
N PRO A 187 5.45 8.66 5.08
CA PRO A 187 5.36 10.10 4.82
C PRO A 187 5.34 10.38 3.32
N VAL A 188 4.44 11.25 2.89
CA VAL A 188 4.36 11.67 1.47
C VAL A 188 5.47 12.66 1.12
N ALA A 189 5.89 13.48 2.09
CA ALA A 189 7.05 14.35 1.93
C ALA A 189 8.34 13.52 1.96
N ALA A 190 9.25 13.77 1.01
CA ALA A 190 10.55 13.10 0.99
C ALA A 190 11.34 13.45 2.27
N GLY A 191 11.81 12.42 2.99
CA GLY A 191 12.52 12.60 4.25
C GLY A 191 11.65 13.11 5.41
N GLY A 192 10.32 13.09 5.25
CA GLY A 192 9.39 13.43 6.33
C GLY A 192 9.57 12.50 7.54
N PRO A 193 9.31 12.99 8.76
CA PRO A 193 9.45 12.16 9.95
C PRO A 193 8.43 11.00 9.94
N ALA A 194 8.83 9.88 10.47
CA ALA A 194 7.91 8.78 10.74
C ALA A 194 6.90 9.20 11.84
N PRO A 195 5.64 8.74 11.76
CA PRO A 195 4.64 9.04 12.77
C PRO A 195 5.08 8.59 14.17
N GLY A 196 5.00 9.50 15.15
CA GLY A 196 5.26 9.18 16.54
C GLY A 196 4.09 8.50 17.26
N GLY A 197 4.25 8.08 18.51
CA GLY A 197 3.23 7.35 19.27
C GLY A 197 1.88 8.08 19.39
N GLY A 198 1.88 9.40 19.61
CA GLY A 198 0.65 10.21 19.65
C GLY A 198 -0.08 10.22 18.31
N GLU A 199 0.66 10.38 17.22
CA GLU A 199 0.12 10.36 15.86
C GLU A 199 -0.36 8.95 15.48
N ALA A 200 0.34 7.89 15.89
CA ALA A 200 -0.07 6.50 15.67
C ALA A 200 -1.46 6.23 16.25
N ARG A 201 -1.80 6.79 17.42
CA ARG A 201 -3.13 6.67 18.01
C ARG A 201 -4.21 7.34 17.16
N ALA A 202 -3.93 8.54 16.67
CA ALA A 202 -4.84 9.26 15.77
C ALA A 202 -5.04 8.51 14.44
N ILE A 203 -3.95 7.93 13.88
CA ILE A 203 -3.99 7.11 12.68
C ILE A 203 -4.88 5.87 12.89
N VAL A 204 -4.70 5.14 14.00
CA VAL A 204 -5.56 3.97 14.35
C VAL A 204 -7.03 4.35 14.37
N SER A 205 -7.37 5.45 15.07
CA SER A 205 -8.76 5.95 15.10
C SER A 205 -9.28 6.30 13.71
N ALA A 206 -8.51 7.05 12.92
CA ALA A 206 -8.91 7.45 11.57
C ALA A 206 -9.12 6.22 10.65
N VAL A 207 -8.24 5.21 10.73
CA VAL A 207 -8.36 3.98 9.96
C VAL A 207 -9.63 3.23 10.33
N TYR A 208 -9.89 3.00 11.61
CA TYR A 208 -11.09 2.28 12.03
C TYR A 208 -12.37 3.03 11.65
N GLN A 209 -12.42 4.34 11.83
CA GLN A 209 -13.62 5.13 11.53
C GLN A 209 -13.84 5.32 10.03
N HIS A 210 -12.82 5.66 9.27
CA HIS A 210 -12.99 6.03 7.85
C HIS A 210 -12.75 4.88 6.88
N ARG A 211 -11.86 3.94 7.19
CA ARG A 211 -11.63 2.77 6.32
C ARG A 211 -12.58 1.62 6.66
N TRP A 212 -12.75 1.33 7.95
CA TRP A 212 -13.53 0.18 8.41
C TRP A 212 -14.95 0.53 8.87
N ARG A 213 -15.30 1.82 8.87
CA ARG A 213 -16.64 2.32 9.23
C ARG A 213 -17.10 1.92 10.65
N LEU A 214 -16.17 1.78 11.57
CA LEU A 214 -16.48 1.51 12.96
C LEU A 214 -16.91 2.77 13.69
N ASP A 215 -17.86 2.64 14.60
CA ASP A 215 -18.21 3.70 15.53
C ASP A 215 -17.03 4.07 16.42
N PRO A 216 -16.85 5.34 16.80
CA PRO A 216 -15.74 5.79 17.67
C PRO A 216 -15.60 5.00 18.99
N GLY A 217 -16.71 4.47 19.53
CA GLY A 217 -16.76 3.66 20.75
C GLY A 217 -16.56 2.16 20.53
N HIS A 218 -16.25 1.71 19.31
CA HIS A 218 -16.14 0.29 19.02
C HIS A 218 -15.01 -0.37 19.85
N PRO A 219 -15.26 -1.55 20.49
CA PRO A 219 -14.29 -2.20 21.39
C PRO A 219 -12.91 -2.46 20.76
N GLN A 220 -12.84 -2.73 19.45
CA GLN A 220 -11.59 -2.97 18.74
C GLN A 220 -10.67 -1.74 18.75
N ILE A 221 -11.21 -0.50 18.73
CA ILE A 221 -10.43 0.72 18.83
C ILE A 221 -9.73 0.80 20.19
N ALA A 222 -10.45 0.49 21.26
CA ALA A 222 -9.91 0.47 22.61
C ALA A 222 -8.93 -0.70 22.86
N ALA A 223 -9.17 -1.85 22.21
CA ALA A 223 -8.28 -3.03 22.31
C ALA A 223 -6.93 -2.82 21.57
N THR A 224 -6.89 -1.91 20.61
CA THR A 224 -5.66 -1.59 19.86
C THR A 224 -4.76 -0.69 20.70
N ARG A 225 -3.58 -1.18 21.07
CA ARG A 225 -2.62 -0.50 21.93
C ARG A 225 -1.58 0.22 21.09
N VAL A 226 -1.22 1.43 21.46
CA VAL A 226 -0.06 2.15 20.90
C VAL A 226 1.04 2.14 21.94
N ALA A 227 2.23 1.64 21.57
CA ALA A 227 3.38 1.68 22.48
C ALA A 227 3.70 3.13 22.84
N ALA A 228 4.08 3.33 24.10
CA ALA A 228 4.60 4.63 24.51
C ALA A 228 5.89 4.93 23.71
N PRO A 229 6.18 6.19 23.37
CA PRO A 229 7.48 6.52 22.79
C PRO A 229 8.58 6.07 23.76
N ASP A 230 9.60 5.42 23.22
CA ASP A 230 10.82 5.11 23.99
C ASP A 230 11.37 6.44 24.52
N SER A 231 11.51 6.51 25.84
CA SER A 231 11.97 7.69 26.59
C SER A 231 13.49 7.81 26.48
#